data_0ae4a85d140841460fb592b930e27151
#
_entry.id   0ae4a85d140841460fb592b930e27151
#
_cell.length_a   1.000
_cell.length_b   1.000
_cell.length_c   1.000
_cell.angle_alpha   90.00
_cell.angle_beta   90.00
_cell.angle_gamma   90.00
#
_symmetry.space_group_name_H-M   'P 1'
#
loop_
_entity.id
_entity.type
_entity.pdbx_description
1 polymer ?
#
loop_
_entity_poly.entity_id
_entity_poly.type
_entity_poly.pdbx_seq_one_letter_code
_entity_poly.pdbx_strand_id
1 'polypeptide(L)'
;PTSSRRQRQMCIRDSLGADLNSSKKRGDWTNTKDLCEKGRDWIIDEIKKSELRGRGGAGFPTGLKWSFAPKEVGSRPHYLVINADESEPGTCKDRDILRFEPHKLLEGCLIAAYAVNSHKCYIYLRGEYYNEGIELQKAIDEAYKDNLIGKNASGTGWDLDIYIHYGAGAYICGEETALLESIEGNKGQPRLKPPFPALVGLYGCPTIVNNVETVSVVPTILRKGSKWFASLGKPKNTGTKIFCISGNVNKPCNVEEEMGVPLKDLIETLSLIHISEPTRLTS
;
A
#
# COMPACT_ATOMS: atom_id res chain seq x y z
N PRO A 1 -12.18 -16.09 18.84
CA PRO A 1 -11.30 -14.90 18.81
C PRO A 1 -9.83 -15.22 18.53
N THR A 2 -9.40 -16.49 18.65
CA THR A 2 -7.99 -16.88 18.51
C THR A 2 -7.57 -17.26 17.08
N SER A 3 -8.50 -17.48 16.16
CA SER A 3 -8.19 -17.87 14.78
C SER A 3 -7.79 -16.66 13.91
N SER A 4 -8.40 -15.50 14.10
CA SER A 4 -8.10 -14.28 13.31
C SER A 4 -6.68 -13.76 13.54
N ARG A 5 -6.13 -13.91 14.76
CA ARG A 5 -4.75 -13.50 15.06
C ARG A 5 -3.68 -14.25 14.27
N ARG A 6 -3.95 -15.51 13.85
CA ARG A 6 -3.01 -16.32 13.04
C ARG A 6 -3.00 -15.97 11.56
N GLN A 7 -3.97 -15.18 11.09
CA GLN A 7 -4.15 -14.86 9.67
C GLN A 7 -3.67 -13.46 9.28
N ARG A 8 -3.20 -12.66 10.25
CA ARG A 8 -2.73 -11.29 10.02
C ARG A 8 -1.62 -11.25 8.99
N GLN A 9 -1.72 -10.33 8.07
CA GLN A 9 -0.73 -10.11 7.01
C GLN A 9 0.36 -9.15 7.44
N MET A 10 0.02 -8.25 8.37
CA MET A 10 0.87 -7.17 8.84
C MET A 10 1.12 -7.35 10.33
N CYS A 11 2.36 -7.62 10.70
CA CYS A 11 2.76 -7.82 12.10
C CYS A 11 3.12 -6.49 12.79
N ILE A 12 2.32 -5.45 12.58
CA ILE A 12 2.60 -4.06 12.95
C ILE A 12 2.99 -3.85 14.43
N ARG A 13 2.71 -4.81 15.31
CA ARG A 13 2.98 -4.69 16.74
C ARG A 13 3.85 -5.80 17.34
N ASP A 14 4.41 -6.66 16.49
CA ASP A 14 5.37 -7.64 16.98
C ASP A 14 6.71 -6.96 17.27
N SER A 15 7.40 -7.44 18.29
CA SER A 15 8.60 -6.86 18.88
C SER A 15 9.84 -6.82 17.99
N LEU A 16 9.71 -7.14 16.70
CA LEU A 16 10.79 -7.08 15.73
C LEU A 16 10.87 -5.66 15.15
N GLY A 17 12.08 -5.15 14.97
CA GLY A 17 12.34 -3.82 14.40
C GLY A 17 11.91 -3.64 12.96
N ALA A 18 11.99 -2.39 12.47
CA ALA A 18 11.69 -2.03 11.09
C ALA A 18 12.86 -2.31 10.11
N ASP A 19 14.01 -2.68 10.64
CA ASP A 19 15.24 -2.95 9.87
C ASP A 19 15.13 -4.20 8.96
N LEU A 20 16.03 -4.29 7.99
CA LEU A 20 16.04 -5.37 6.99
C LEU A 20 16.15 -6.77 7.60
N ASN A 21 16.97 -6.94 8.65
CA ASN A 21 17.13 -8.25 9.27
C ASN A 21 15.86 -8.72 9.95
N SER A 22 15.18 -7.81 10.64
CA SER A 22 13.88 -8.05 11.27
C SER A 22 12.81 -8.35 10.23
N SER A 23 12.79 -7.63 9.13
CA SER A 23 11.90 -7.85 7.99
C SER A 23 12.09 -9.24 7.36
N LYS A 24 13.35 -9.65 7.09
CA LYS A 24 13.67 -10.99 6.59
C LYS A 24 13.20 -12.10 7.54
N LYS A 25 13.33 -11.90 8.86
CA LYS A 25 12.80 -12.85 9.85
C LYS A 25 11.27 -13.00 9.81
N ARG A 26 10.55 -11.93 9.42
CA ARG A 26 9.09 -11.97 9.18
C ARG A 26 8.72 -12.62 7.85
N GLY A 27 9.69 -12.91 6.99
CA GLY A 27 9.50 -13.55 5.68
C GLY A 27 9.40 -12.57 4.51
N ASP A 28 9.67 -11.29 4.70
CA ASP A 28 9.78 -10.33 3.60
C ASP A 28 11.04 -10.63 2.77
N TRP A 29 11.00 -10.30 1.49
CA TRP A 29 12.05 -10.57 0.50
C TRP A 29 12.34 -12.06 0.25
N THR A 30 11.55 -12.96 0.86
CA THR A 30 11.68 -14.39 0.63
C THR A 30 11.09 -14.76 -0.72
N ASN A 31 11.88 -15.41 -1.58
CA ASN A 31 11.46 -15.89 -2.92
C ASN A 31 10.91 -14.77 -3.85
N THR A 32 11.30 -13.51 -3.64
CA THR A 32 10.84 -12.38 -4.47
C THR A 32 11.24 -12.59 -5.93
N LYS A 33 12.45 -13.10 -6.16
CA LYS A 33 12.94 -13.48 -7.48
C LYS A 33 12.01 -14.50 -8.15
N ASP A 34 11.73 -15.61 -7.47
CA ASP A 34 10.91 -16.69 -8.00
C ASP A 34 9.47 -16.21 -8.31
N LEU A 35 8.95 -15.26 -7.53
CA LEU A 35 7.65 -14.65 -7.77
C LEU A 35 7.66 -13.82 -9.06
N CYS A 36 8.70 -13.04 -9.31
CA CYS A 36 8.85 -12.24 -10.51
C CYS A 36 9.11 -13.11 -11.75
N GLU A 37 9.89 -14.20 -11.62
CA GLU A 37 10.16 -15.15 -12.71
C GLU A 37 8.90 -15.83 -13.26
N LYS A 38 7.81 -15.89 -12.51
CA LYS A 38 6.50 -16.36 -13.02
C LYS A 38 5.88 -15.43 -14.06
N GLY A 39 6.42 -14.22 -14.18
CA GLY A 39 6.04 -13.24 -15.19
C GLY A 39 4.92 -12.28 -14.77
N ARG A 40 4.85 -11.17 -15.50
CA ARG A 40 3.93 -10.05 -15.23
C ARG A 40 2.46 -10.44 -15.29
N ASP A 41 2.08 -11.17 -16.35
CA ASP A 41 0.70 -11.58 -16.55
C ASP A 41 0.24 -12.50 -15.40
N TRP A 42 1.11 -13.39 -14.92
CA TRP A 42 0.81 -14.23 -13.76
C TRP A 42 0.58 -13.40 -12.49
N ILE A 43 1.45 -12.42 -12.22
CA ILE A 43 1.30 -11.54 -11.05
C ILE A 43 -0.04 -10.79 -11.11
N ILE A 44 -0.35 -10.18 -12.25
CA ILE A 44 -1.59 -9.44 -12.45
C ILE A 44 -2.81 -10.35 -12.27
N ASP A 45 -2.77 -11.56 -12.83
CA ASP A 45 -3.86 -12.53 -12.72
C ASP A 45 -4.06 -13.04 -11.29
N GLU A 46 -2.97 -13.31 -10.55
CA GLU A 46 -3.08 -13.69 -9.14
C GLU A 46 -3.68 -12.55 -8.29
N ILE A 47 -3.30 -11.30 -8.54
CA ILE A 47 -3.91 -10.15 -7.85
C ILE A 47 -5.38 -9.96 -8.28
N LYS A 48 -5.75 -10.22 -9.53
CA LYS A 48 -7.17 -10.24 -9.94
C LYS A 48 -7.96 -11.32 -9.22
N LYS A 49 -7.44 -12.55 -9.20
CA LYS A 49 -8.09 -13.70 -8.53
C LYS A 49 -8.21 -13.53 -7.02
N SER A 50 -7.30 -12.77 -6.40
CA SER A 50 -7.37 -12.45 -4.97
C SER A 50 -8.51 -11.48 -4.64
N GLU A 51 -9.10 -10.81 -5.65
CA GLU A 51 -10.10 -9.74 -5.50
C GLU A 51 -9.60 -8.57 -4.64
N LEU A 52 -8.28 -8.36 -4.52
CA LEU A 52 -7.72 -7.24 -3.77
C LEU A 52 -8.27 -5.91 -4.30
N ARG A 53 -8.93 -5.17 -3.43
CA ARG A 53 -9.37 -3.80 -3.67
C ARG A 53 -8.39 -2.79 -3.08
N GLY A 54 -8.27 -1.63 -3.73
CA GLY A 54 -7.49 -0.51 -3.21
C GLY A 54 -7.90 -0.12 -1.80
N ARG A 55 -6.90 0.09 -0.92
CA ARG A 55 -7.08 0.46 0.49
C ARG A 55 -6.98 1.99 0.72
N GLY A 56 -6.88 2.77 -0.34
CA GLY A 56 -6.85 4.23 -0.28
C GLY A 56 -8.22 4.93 -0.21
N GLY A 57 -9.31 4.17 -0.06
CA GLY A 57 -10.68 4.70 0.05
C GLY A 57 -11.59 4.37 -1.13
N ALA A 58 -11.14 4.53 -2.37
CA ALA A 58 -11.97 4.29 -3.57
C ALA A 58 -12.32 2.81 -3.83
N GLY A 59 -11.54 1.87 -3.29
CA GLY A 59 -11.84 0.44 -3.38
C GLY A 59 -11.79 -0.14 -4.80
N PHE A 60 -11.10 0.48 -5.75
CA PHE A 60 -10.99 -0.03 -7.12
C PHE A 60 -10.19 -1.35 -7.14
N PRO A 61 -10.59 -2.36 -7.95
CA PRO A 61 -9.88 -3.64 -8.02
C PRO A 61 -8.44 -3.47 -8.51
N THR A 62 -7.47 -3.85 -7.67
CA THR A 62 -6.04 -3.57 -7.88
C THR A 62 -5.50 -4.28 -9.13
N GLY A 63 -5.78 -5.57 -9.29
CA GLY A 63 -5.31 -6.33 -10.45
C GLY A 63 -5.93 -5.85 -11.77
N LEU A 64 -7.17 -5.36 -11.75
CA LEU A 64 -7.79 -4.72 -12.91
C LEU A 64 -7.09 -3.40 -13.24
N LYS A 65 -6.78 -2.57 -12.23
CA LYS A 65 -6.01 -1.33 -12.42
C LYS A 65 -4.66 -1.59 -13.07
N TRP A 66 -3.93 -2.61 -12.61
CA TRP A 66 -2.64 -2.98 -13.18
C TRP A 66 -2.72 -3.46 -14.63
N SER A 67 -3.81 -4.13 -15.00
CA SER A 67 -4.01 -4.58 -16.39
C SER A 67 -4.28 -3.45 -17.39
N PHE A 68 -4.52 -2.22 -16.93
CA PHE A 68 -4.62 -1.05 -17.80
C PHE A 68 -3.27 -0.46 -18.16
N ALA A 69 -2.18 -0.84 -17.46
CA ALA A 69 -0.84 -0.43 -17.84
C ALA A 69 -0.50 -0.98 -19.23
N PRO A 70 0.04 -0.16 -20.16
CA PRO A 70 0.44 -0.62 -21.47
C PRO A 70 1.45 -1.78 -21.35
N LYS A 71 1.25 -2.83 -22.14
CA LYS A 71 2.16 -4.00 -22.14
C LYS A 71 3.50 -3.70 -22.79
N GLU A 72 3.49 -2.87 -23.82
CA GLU A 72 4.67 -2.45 -24.54
C GLU A 72 5.18 -1.13 -23.99
N VAL A 73 6.47 -1.11 -23.68
CA VAL A 73 7.17 0.15 -23.36
C VAL A 73 7.48 0.82 -24.69
N GLY A 74 6.67 1.81 -25.03
CA GLY A 74 7.00 2.70 -26.14
C GLY A 74 8.24 3.57 -25.82
N SER A 75 8.39 4.70 -26.47
CA SER A 75 9.49 5.66 -26.22
C SER A 75 9.39 6.37 -24.86
N ARG A 76 8.26 6.25 -24.15
CA ARG A 76 8.01 6.93 -22.86
C ARG A 76 8.13 5.95 -21.71
N PRO A 77 8.80 6.33 -20.59
CA PRO A 77 8.89 5.49 -19.40
C PRO A 77 7.52 5.28 -18.75
N HIS A 78 7.37 4.19 -18.01
CA HIS A 78 6.23 3.98 -17.12
C HIS A 78 6.62 4.33 -15.69
N TYR A 79 5.66 4.84 -14.92
CA TYR A 79 5.88 5.18 -13.52
C TYR A 79 4.94 4.40 -12.60
N LEU A 80 5.49 3.96 -11.47
CA LEU A 80 4.71 3.55 -10.31
C LEU A 80 4.73 4.70 -9.30
N VAL A 81 3.57 5.05 -8.79
CA VAL A 81 3.46 6.07 -7.73
C VAL A 81 2.73 5.47 -6.54
N ILE A 82 3.35 5.55 -5.38
CA ILE A 82 2.74 5.12 -4.12
C ILE A 82 2.18 6.35 -3.41
N ASN A 83 0.87 6.32 -3.23
CA ASN A 83 0.17 7.35 -2.47
C ASN A 83 0.32 7.06 -0.98
N ALA A 84 1.17 7.82 -0.32
CA ALA A 84 1.39 7.85 1.11
C ALA A 84 0.96 9.22 1.71
N ASP A 85 0.10 9.95 1.01
CA ASP A 85 -0.55 11.17 1.51
C ASP A 85 -1.80 10.80 2.33
N GLU A 86 -1.57 10.28 3.51
CA GLU A 86 -2.62 9.86 4.44
C GLU A 86 -3.10 11.06 5.25
N SER A 87 -4.01 11.82 4.67
CA SER A 87 -4.50 13.09 5.23
C SER A 87 -5.94 13.02 5.76
N GLU A 88 -6.64 11.89 5.59
CA GLU A 88 -7.99 11.71 6.12
C GLU A 88 -7.97 11.69 7.66
N PRO A 89 -8.74 12.56 8.35
CA PRO A 89 -8.79 12.59 9.80
C PRO A 89 -9.15 11.23 10.42
N GLY A 90 -8.40 10.84 11.45
CA GLY A 90 -8.59 9.54 12.13
C GLY A 90 -7.95 8.35 11.41
N THR A 91 -7.35 8.54 10.23
CA THR A 91 -6.67 7.49 9.47
C THR A 91 -5.15 7.57 9.69
N CYS A 92 -4.55 6.46 10.14
CA CYS A 92 -3.11 6.37 10.44
C CYS A 92 -2.54 4.96 10.18
N LYS A 93 -3.15 4.20 9.28
CA LYS A 93 -2.75 2.84 8.92
C LYS A 93 -1.47 2.80 8.07
N ASP A 94 -1.35 3.69 7.09
CA ASP A 94 -0.18 3.79 6.23
C ASP A 94 1.03 4.29 7.03
N ARG A 95 0.80 5.19 7.98
CA ARG A 95 1.80 5.63 8.95
C ARG A 95 2.40 4.47 9.73
N ASP A 96 1.59 3.56 10.24
CA ASP A 96 2.07 2.39 10.98
C ASP A 96 2.86 1.45 10.07
N ILE A 97 2.46 1.26 8.82
CA ILE A 97 3.21 0.47 7.83
C ILE A 97 4.59 1.09 7.59
N LEU A 98 4.65 2.39 7.35
CA LEU A 98 5.90 3.11 7.12
C LEU A 98 6.86 3.02 8.31
N ARG A 99 6.33 2.99 9.55
CA ARG A 99 7.11 2.90 10.78
C ARG A 99 7.62 1.50 11.08
N PHE A 100 6.82 0.48 10.86
CA PHE A 100 7.08 -0.86 11.38
C PHE A 100 7.35 -1.91 10.30
N GLU A 101 6.88 -1.66 9.07
CA GLU A 101 6.95 -2.61 7.95
C GLU A 101 7.43 -1.96 6.63
N PRO A 102 8.40 -1.01 6.65
CA PRO A 102 8.80 -0.31 5.44
C PRO A 102 9.33 -1.26 4.35
N HIS A 103 10.06 -2.30 4.72
CA HIS A 103 10.60 -3.28 3.77
C HIS A 103 9.52 -4.09 3.05
N LYS A 104 8.39 -4.37 3.71
CA LYS A 104 7.25 -5.02 3.07
C LYS A 104 6.64 -4.13 1.99
N LEU A 105 6.57 -2.81 2.24
CA LEU A 105 6.17 -1.84 1.22
C LEU A 105 7.15 -1.84 0.06
N LEU A 106 8.47 -1.78 0.32
CA LEU A 106 9.51 -1.72 -0.72
C LEU A 106 9.50 -2.99 -1.58
N GLU A 107 9.34 -4.16 -1.00
CA GLU A 107 9.16 -5.41 -1.73
C GLU A 107 7.91 -5.38 -2.60
N GLY A 108 6.80 -4.89 -2.05
CA GLY A 108 5.56 -4.68 -2.80
C GLY A 108 5.75 -3.71 -3.96
N CYS A 109 6.55 -2.64 -3.78
CA CYS A 109 6.91 -1.71 -4.85
C CYS A 109 7.68 -2.40 -5.98
N LEU A 110 8.65 -3.27 -5.65
CA LEU A 110 9.40 -4.02 -6.66
C LEU A 110 8.47 -4.91 -7.50
N ILE A 111 7.63 -5.70 -6.84
CA ILE A 111 6.69 -6.60 -7.51
C ILE A 111 5.67 -5.82 -8.36
N ALA A 112 5.12 -4.74 -7.82
CA ALA A 112 4.17 -3.89 -8.55
C ALA A 112 4.83 -3.20 -9.74
N ALA A 113 6.03 -2.64 -9.57
CA ALA A 113 6.79 -2.00 -10.63
C ALA A 113 7.11 -2.99 -11.77
N TYR A 114 7.55 -4.20 -11.42
CA TYR A 114 7.75 -5.27 -12.37
C TYR A 114 6.46 -5.61 -13.14
N ALA A 115 5.34 -5.75 -12.44
CA ALA A 115 4.05 -6.10 -13.04
C ALA A 115 3.54 -5.03 -14.02
N VAL A 116 3.72 -3.73 -13.70
CA VAL A 116 3.24 -2.62 -14.53
C VAL A 116 4.32 -2.03 -15.46
N ASN A 117 5.45 -2.71 -15.58
CA ASN A 117 6.55 -2.34 -16.48
C ASN A 117 7.21 -0.99 -16.15
N SER A 118 7.38 -0.71 -14.87
CA SER A 118 7.97 0.54 -14.38
C SER A 118 9.37 0.32 -13.81
N HIS A 119 10.31 1.20 -14.15
CA HIS A 119 11.67 1.22 -13.60
C HIS A 119 11.86 2.31 -12.54
N LYS A 120 10.83 3.12 -12.29
CA LYS A 120 10.89 4.20 -11.29
C LYS A 120 9.63 4.22 -10.45
N CYS A 121 9.82 4.25 -9.14
CA CYS A 121 8.76 4.35 -8.16
C CYS A 121 8.92 5.64 -7.35
N TYR A 122 7.89 6.46 -7.30
CA TYR A 122 7.81 7.60 -6.40
C TYR A 122 6.88 7.28 -5.25
N ILE A 123 7.36 7.41 -4.02
CA ILE A 123 6.53 7.34 -2.82
C ILE A 123 6.21 8.78 -2.42
N TYR A 124 4.98 9.22 -2.69
CA TYR A 124 4.51 10.54 -2.30
C TYR A 124 4.08 10.51 -0.85
N LEU A 125 4.92 11.06 0.01
CA LEU A 125 4.77 11.03 1.45
C LEU A 125 4.13 12.32 1.96
N ARG A 126 3.12 12.21 2.82
CA ARG A 126 2.52 13.35 3.51
C ARG A 126 3.60 14.19 4.21
N GLY A 127 3.56 15.51 4.02
CA GLY A 127 4.60 16.40 4.53
C GLY A 127 4.82 16.33 6.05
N GLU A 128 3.77 16.05 6.80
CA GLU A 128 3.82 15.91 8.28
C GLU A 128 4.44 14.59 8.75
N TYR A 129 4.65 13.63 7.86
CA TYR A 129 5.26 12.33 8.18
C TYR A 129 6.79 12.38 8.12
N TYR A 130 7.38 13.38 8.78
CA TYR A 130 8.82 13.59 8.79
C TYR A 130 9.60 12.40 9.35
N ASN A 131 9.19 11.89 10.51
CA ASN A 131 9.87 10.75 11.16
C ASN A 131 9.68 9.47 10.33
N GLU A 132 8.50 9.25 9.79
CA GLU A 132 8.20 8.13 8.91
C GLU A 132 9.05 8.18 7.63
N GLY A 133 9.29 9.38 7.12
CA GLY A 133 10.18 9.61 5.98
C GLY A 133 11.63 9.24 6.27
N ILE A 134 12.13 9.56 7.46
CA ILE A 134 13.48 9.15 7.91
C ILE A 134 13.60 7.63 7.98
N GLU A 135 12.62 6.95 8.60
CA GLU A 135 12.63 5.48 8.69
C GLU A 135 12.49 4.81 7.32
N LEU A 136 11.62 5.34 6.45
CA LEU A 136 11.48 4.86 5.08
C LEU A 136 12.77 5.05 4.28
N GLN A 137 13.46 6.19 4.42
CA GLN A 137 14.73 6.43 3.73
C GLN A 137 15.82 5.44 4.21
N LYS A 138 15.91 5.17 5.51
CA LYS A 138 16.81 4.14 6.03
C LYS A 138 16.53 2.77 5.41
N ALA A 139 15.26 2.38 5.32
CA ALA A 139 14.87 1.11 4.70
C ALA A 139 15.22 1.07 3.20
N ILE A 140 15.07 2.18 2.48
CA ILE A 140 15.49 2.31 1.08
C ILE A 140 17.00 2.13 0.96
N ASP A 141 17.78 2.80 1.82
CA ASP A 141 19.24 2.71 1.82
C ASP A 141 19.72 1.27 2.14
N GLU A 142 19.08 0.60 3.11
CA GLU A 142 19.33 -0.82 3.41
C GLU A 142 18.99 -1.71 2.21
N ALA A 143 17.88 -1.46 1.52
CA ALA A 143 17.47 -2.23 0.36
C ALA A 143 18.41 -2.04 -0.84
N TYR A 144 18.92 -0.83 -1.07
CA TYR A 144 19.97 -0.60 -2.08
C TYR A 144 21.27 -1.32 -1.72
N LYS A 145 21.71 -1.23 -0.46
CA LYS A 145 22.95 -1.87 0.02
C LYS A 145 22.91 -3.39 -0.14
N ASP A 146 21.76 -4.00 0.03
CA ASP A 146 21.57 -5.46 -0.07
C ASP A 146 21.10 -5.90 -1.48
N ASN A 147 21.18 -5.02 -2.48
CA ASN A 147 20.76 -5.24 -3.87
C ASN A 147 19.31 -5.72 -4.01
N LEU A 148 18.43 -5.34 -3.09
CA LEU A 148 17.00 -5.67 -3.15
C LEU A 148 16.25 -4.76 -4.11
N ILE A 149 16.75 -3.53 -4.32
CA ILE A 149 16.31 -2.54 -5.31
C ILE A 149 17.54 -1.98 -6.05
N GLY A 150 17.33 -1.13 -7.04
CA GLY A 150 18.38 -0.63 -7.93
C GLY A 150 18.55 -1.53 -9.15
N LYS A 151 19.79 -1.73 -9.58
CA LYS A 151 20.10 -2.59 -10.74
C LYS A 151 19.93 -4.06 -10.40
N ASN A 152 19.26 -4.81 -11.30
CA ASN A 152 18.97 -6.22 -11.12
C ASN A 152 18.36 -6.52 -9.74
N ALA A 153 17.37 -5.72 -9.36
CA ALA A 153 16.73 -5.73 -8.05
C ALA A 153 16.35 -7.16 -7.62
N SER A 154 16.80 -7.58 -6.43
CA SER A 154 16.59 -8.93 -5.89
C SER A 154 16.96 -10.07 -6.86
N GLY A 155 17.85 -9.84 -7.83
CA GLY A 155 18.24 -10.83 -8.84
C GLY A 155 17.15 -11.16 -9.87
N THR A 156 16.13 -10.31 -10.03
CA THR A 156 14.99 -10.50 -10.94
C THR A 156 15.29 -10.17 -12.40
N GLY A 157 16.46 -9.60 -12.70
CA GLY A 157 16.77 -9.00 -14.01
C GLY A 157 16.09 -7.68 -14.25
N TRP A 158 15.39 -7.12 -13.26
CA TRP A 158 14.64 -5.87 -13.34
C TRP A 158 15.34 -4.75 -12.57
N ASP A 159 15.45 -3.59 -13.18
CA ASP A 159 16.00 -2.41 -12.51
C ASP A 159 14.85 -1.59 -11.91
N LEU A 160 14.98 -1.17 -10.66
CA LEU A 160 14.01 -0.31 -10.00
C LEU A 160 14.69 0.70 -9.10
N ASP A 161 14.45 1.97 -9.37
CA ASP A 161 14.79 3.07 -8.46
C ASP A 161 13.55 3.55 -7.70
N ILE A 162 13.73 3.78 -6.39
CA ILE A 162 12.67 4.27 -5.50
C ILE A 162 13.06 5.62 -4.93
N TYR A 163 12.15 6.60 -5.03
CA TYR A 163 12.34 7.96 -4.54
C TYR A 163 11.22 8.37 -3.60
N ILE A 164 11.55 9.06 -2.51
CA ILE A 164 10.56 9.72 -1.67
C ILE A 164 10.35 11.14 -2.20
N HIS A 165 9.08 11.50 -2.38
CA HIS A 165 8.66 12.87 -2.65
C HIS A 165 7.81 13.36 -1.48
N TYR A 166 8.23 14.41 -0.82
CA TYR A 166 7.49 14.98 0.30
C TYR A 166 6.42 15.95 -0.19
N GLY A 167 5.18 15.69 0.21
CA GLY A 167 4.08 16.63 0.03
C GLY A 167 4.20 17.86 0.93
N ALA A 168 3.38 18.85 0.67
CA ALA A 168 3.35 20.11 1.42
C ALA A 168 2.14 20.25 2.37
N GLY A 169 1.51 19.15 2.77
CA GLY A 169 0.41 19.11 3.73
C GLY A 169 -0.98 19.41 3.16
N ALA A 170 -1.16 19.41 1.84
CA ALA A 170 -2.45 19.65 1.24
C ALA A 170 -3.26 18.34 1.11
N TYR A 171 -4.43 18.27 1.77
CA TYR A 171 -5.36 17.12 1.72
C TYR A 171 -5.69 16.67 0.28
N ILE A 172 -5.91 17.64 -0.62
CA ILE A 172 -6.28 17.34 -2.01
C ILE A 172 -5.20 16.53 -2.77
N CYS A 173 -3.95 16.59 -2.34
CA CYS A 173 -2.87 15.81 -2.94
C CYS A 173 -2.95 14.31 -2.63
N GLY A 174 -3.90 13.87 -1.80
CA GLY A 174 -4.32 12.48 -1.69
C GLY A 174 -5.15 11.98 -2.88
N GLU A 175 -5.75 12.87 -3.68
CA GLU A 175 -6.36 12.49 -4.95
C GLU A 175 -5.27 12.19 -6.00
N GLU A 176 -5.42 11.09 -6.75
CA GLU A 176 -4.33 10.55 -7.58
C GLU A 176 -3.78 11.55 -8.61
N THR A 177 -4.60 12.40 -9.22
CA THR A 177 -4.16 13.35 -10.24
C THR A 177 -3.62 14.65 -9.65
N ALA A 178 -4.16 15.12 -8.53
CA ALA A 178 -3.61 16.23 -7.78
C ALA A 178 -2.23 15.88 -7.20
N LEU A 179 -2.04 14.64 -6.78
CA LEU A 179 -0.75 14.09 -6.37
C LEU A 179 0.27 14.14 -7.51
N LEU A 180 -0.13 13.75 -8.73
CA LEU A 180 0.75 13.82 -9.91
C LEU A 180 1.14 15.27 -10.24
N GLU A 181 0.18 16.20 -10.22
CA GLU A 181 0.47 17.63 -10.38
C GLU A 181 1.50 18.13 -9.35
N SER A 182 1.35 17.71 -8.09
CA SER A 182 2.28 18.09 -7.03
C SER A 182 3.69 17.53 -7.26
N ILE A 183 3.84 16.27 -7.70
CA ILE A 183 5.16 15.72 -8.06
C ILE A 183 5.79 16.50 -9.22
N GLU A 184 5.00 16.93 -10.19
CA GLU A 184 5.46 17.73 -11.33
C GLU A 184 5.84 19.16 -10.96
N GLY A 185 5.62 19.58 -9.69
CA GLY A 185 5.91 20.94 -9.21
C GLY A 185 4.81 21.94 -9.51
N ASN A 186 3.64 21.47 -9.96
CA ASN A 186 2.47 22.28 -10.22
C ASN A 186 1.60 22.43 -8.97
N LYS A 187 0.62 23.34 -9.03
CA LYS A 187 -0.43 23.42 -8.02
C LYS A 187 -1.22 22.11 -7.99
N GLY A 188 -1.39 21.51 -6.80
CA GLY A 188 -2.09 20.24 -6.59
C GLY A 188 -3.58 20.35 -6.88
N GLN A 189 -3.95 20.41 -8.13
CA GLN A 189 -5.35 20.41 -8.60
C GLN A 189 -5.64 19.14 -9.37
N PRO A 190 -6.79 18.47 -9.13
CA PRO A 190 -7.17 17.28 -9.89
C PRO A 190 -7.27 17.58 -11.40
N ARG A 191 -6.87 16.60 -12.20
CA ARG A 191 -7.04 16.62 -13.66
C ARG A 191 -8.42 16.11 -14.05
N LEU A 192 -8.94 16.58 -15.18
CA LEU A 192 -10.11 15.96 -15.79
C LEU A 192 -9.79 14.56 -16.30
N LYS A 193 -10.72 13.65 -16.14
CA LYS A 193 -10.65 12.27 -16.63
C LYS A 193 -11.80 12.04 -17.62
N PRO A 194 -11.61 11.43 -18.78
CA PRO A 194 -10.35 10.96 -19.37
C PRO A 194 -9.44 12.12 -19.84
N PRO A 195 -8.10 11.89 -20.03
CA PRO A 195 -7.41 10.61 -19.94
C PRO A 195 -7.12 10.16 -18.51
N PHE A 196 -7.10 8.82 -18.30
CA PHE A 196 -6.73 8.24 -17.01
C PHE A 196 -5.20 8.15 -16.86
N PRO A 197 -4.66 8.21 -15.62
CA PRO A 197 -3.22 8.16 -15.36
C PRO A 197 -2.50 6.94 -15.96
N ALA A 198 -3.19 5.81 -16.08
CA ALA A 198 -2.64 4.60 -16.71
C ALA A 198 -2.17 4.83 -18.15
N LEU A 199 -2.72 5.82 -18.84
CA LEU A 199 -2.33 6.21 -20.21
C LEU A 199 -1.55 7.52 -20.24
N VAL A 200 -1.98 8.53 -19.46
CA VAL A 200 -1.38 9.87 -19.41
C VAL A 200 -1.35 10.34 -17.95
N GLY A 201 -0.29 10.00 -17.25
CA GLY A 201 -0.07 10.31 -15.84
C GLY A 201 1.11 11.26 -15.64
N LEU A 202 2.05 10.86 -14.79
CA LEU A 202 3.22 11.65 -14.39
C LEU A 202 4.08 12.02 -15.61
N TYR A 203 4.35 13.31 -15.78
CA TYR A 203 5.07 13.87 -16.94
C TYR A 203 4.49 13.42 -18.29
N GLY A 204 3.18 13.25 -18.37
CA GLY A 204 2.50 12.76 -19.57
C GLY A 204 2.74 11.29 -19.89
N CYS A 205 3.35 10.53 -19.00
CA CYS A 205 3.72 9.11 -19.17
C CYS A 205 2.72 8.17 -18.49
N PRO A 206 2.58 6.92 -18.97
CA PRO A 206 1.76 5.91 -18.29
C PRO A 206 2.14 5.76 -16.83
N THR A 207 1.16 5.87 -15.92
CA THR A 207 1.42 5.87 -14.48
C THR A 207 0.35 5.07 -13.74
N ILE A 208 0.79 4.17 -12.87
CA ILE A 208 -0.09 3.47 -11.94
C ILE A 208 0.10 4.05 -10.55
N VAL A 209 -0.98 4.55 -9.96
CA VAL A 209 -0.99 5.08 -8.59
C VAL A 209 -1.62 4.06 -7.66
N ASN A 210 -0.97 3.70 -6.57
CA ASN A 210 -1.50 2.78 -5.55
C ASN A 210 -1.26 3.30 -4.14
N ASN A 211 -2.16 2.96 -3.22
CA ASN A 211 -1.99 3.27 -1.80
C ASN A 211 -0.95 2.35 -1.13
N VAL A 212 -0.31 2.81 -0.06
CA VAL A 212 0.71 2.08 0.73
C VAL A 212 0.23 0.70 1.17
N GLU A 213 -0.91 0.61 1.88
CA GLU A 213 -1.43 -0.66 2.38
C GLU A 213 -1.74 -1.65 1.25
N THR A 214 -2.27 -1.14 0.13
CA THR A 214 -2.57 -1.97 -1.04
C THR A 214 -1.33 -2.69 -1.57
N VAL A 215 -0.22 -1.98 -1.70
CA VAL A 215 1.02 -2.54 -2.26
C VAL A 215 1.73 -3.44 -1.26
N SER A 216 1.69 -3.08 0.02
CA SER A 216 2.34 -3.85 1.09
C SER A 216 1.77 -5.26 1.29
N VAL A 217 0.51 -5.52 0.92
CA VAL A 217 -0.08 -6.87 1.04
C VAL A 217 0.23 -7.78 -0.16
N VAL A 218 0.65 -7.22 -1.29
CA VAL A 218 0.92 -7.96 -2.54
C VAL A 218 1.91 -9.11 -2.36
N PRO A 219 3.08 -8.93 -1.73
CA PRO A 219 4.05 -10.03 -1.55
C PRO A 219 3.43 -11.22 -0.80
N THR A 220 2.64 -10.94 0.23
CA THR A 220 1.96 -11.97 1.02
C THR A 220 0.92 -12.72 0.21
N ILE A 221 0.14 -12.02 -0.63
CA ILE A 221 -0.84 -12.65 -1.51
C ILE A 221 -0.16 -13.61 -2.48
N LEU A 222 0.94 -13.20 -3.11
CA LEU A 222 1.65 -14.03 -4.09
C LEU A 222 2.31 -15.25 -3.45
N ARG A 223 2.81 -15.14 -2.20
CA ARG A 223 3.38 -16.27 -1.45
C ARG A 223 2.35 -17.27 -0.98
N LYS A 224 1.22 -16.78 -0.44
CA LYS A 224 0.17 -17.66 0.13
C LYS A 224 -0.87 -18.09 -0.91
N GLY A 225 -0.91 -17.41 -2.05
CA GLY A 225 -1.84 -17.66 -3.15
C GLY A 225 -3.12 -16.81 -3.07
N SER A 226 -3.64 -16.48 -4.25
CA SER A 226 -4.88 -15.69 -4.40
C SER A 226 -6.09 -16.31 -3.71
N LYS A 227 -6.23 -17.63 -3.77
CA LYS A 227 -7.33 -18.36 -3.11
C LYS A 227 -7.33 -18.20 -1.60
N TRP A 228 -6.12 -18.20 -0.99
CA TRP A 228 -6.00 -17.95 0.45
C TRP A 228 -6.50 -16.56 0.81
N PHE A 229 -6.11 -15.53 0.07
CA PHE A 229 -6.57 -14.17 0.34
C PHE A 229 -8.07 -14.02 0.09
N ALA A 230 -8.58 -14.62 -0.99
CA ALA A 230 -10.00 -14.60 -1.33
C ALA A 230 -10.87 -15.37 -0.34
N SER A 231 -10.30 -16.31 0.45
CA SER A 231 -11.03 -17.02 1.50
C SER A 231 -11.22 -16.22 2.78
N LEU A 232 -10.50 -15.09 2.92
CA LEU A 232 -10.65 -14.16 4.05
C LEU A 232 -11.72 -13.11 3.70
N GLY A 233 -12.54 -12.76 4.66
CA GLY A 233 -13.57 -11.75 4.48
C GLY A 233 -14.83 -12.26 3.78
N LYS A 234 -15.39 -11.45 2.88
CA LYS A 234 -16.64 -11.76 2.17
C LYS A 234 -16.44 -11.67 0.65
N PRO A 235 -17.24 -12.38 -0.16
CA PRO A 235 -17.18 -12.28 -1.62
C PRO A 235 -17.21 -10.82 -2.08
N LYS A 236 -16.35 -10.46 -3.03
CA LYS A 236 -16.14 -9.09 -3.55
C LYS A 236 -15.57 -8.08 -2.55
N ASN A 237 -15.37 -8.47 -1.29
CA ASN A 237 -14.66 -7.72 -0.23
C ASN A 237 -13.77 -8.68 0.53
N THR A 238 -12.75 -9.17 -0.15
CA THR A 238 -11.85 -10.21 0.33
C THR A 238 -10.65 -9.66 1.08
N GLY A 239 -9.99 -10.54 1.82
CA GLY A 239 -8.77 -10.26 2.52
C GLY A 239 -8.96 -9.55 3.85
N THR A 240 -7.86 -9.02 4.36
CA THR A 240 -7.82 -8.22 5.58
C THR A 240 -7.66 -6.73 5.25
N LYS A 241 -7.91 -5.90 6.24
CA LYS A 241 -7.72 -4.45 6.21
C LYS A 241 -7.32 -3.95 7.58
N ILE A 242 -6.51 -2.89 7.64
CA ILE A 242 -6.25 -2.19 8.89
C ILE A 242 -7.37 -1.19 9.15
N PHE A 243 -8.05 -1.36 10.28
CA PHE A 243 -9.07 -0.45 10.78
C PHE A 243 -8.45 0.48 11.82
N CYS A 244 -8.59 1.79 11.61
CA CYS A 244 -8.19 2.81 12.58
C CYS A 244 -9.39 3.14 13.46
N ILE A 245 -9.31 2.82 14.74
CA ILE A 245 -10.40 3.00 15.71
C ILE A 245 -10.01 4.13 16.65
N SER A 246 -10.77 5.21 16.66
CA SER A 246 -10.54 6.39 17.50
C SER A 246 -11.87 7.07 17.86
N GLY A 247 -11.80 8.14 18.65
CA GLY A 247 -12.95 8.87 19.14
C GLY A 247 -13.39 8.41 20.52
N ASN A 248 -14.69 8.28 20.78
CA ASN A 248 -15.27 7.86 22.06
C ASN A 248 -15.08 6.36 22.34
N VAL A 249 -13.83 5.94 22.41
CA VAL A 249 -13.41 4.55 22.64
C VAL A 249 -12.43 4.49 23.80
N ASN A 250 -12.52 3.45 24.63
CA ASN A 250 -11.60 3.31 25.77
C ASN A 250 -10.16 3.04 25.36
N LYS A 251 -9.96 2.38 24.21
CA LYS A 251 -8.64 2.02 23.70
C LYS A 251 -8.54 2.32 22.20
N PRO A 252 -8.16 3.55 21.82
CA PRO A 252 -7.85 3.86 20.43
C PRO A 252 -6.74 2.93 19.91
N CYS A 253 -6.94 2.36 18.73
CA CYS A 253 -5.97 1.42 18.17
C CYS A 253 -6.14 1.25 16.67
N ASN A 254 -5.07 0.76 16.02
CA ASN A 254 -5.12 0.18 14.70
C ASN A 254 -5.18 -1.34 14.83
N VAL A 255 -6.13 -1.97 14.15
CA VAL A 255 -6.29 -3.42 14.16
C VAL A 255 -6.43 -3.93 12.73
N GLU A 256 -5.77 -5.05 12.44
CA GLU A 256 -5.96 -5.75 11.18
C GLU A 256 -6.99 -6.84 11.38
N GLU A 257 -8.09 -6.76 10.64
CA GLU A 257 -9.19 -7.72 10.67
C GLU A 257 -9.69 -8.05 9.27
N GLU A 258 -10.41 -9.16 9.15
CA GLU A 258 -11.01 -9.57 7.89
C GLU A 258 -12.06 -8.57 7.41
N MET A 259 -12.15 -8.41 6.10
CA MET A 259 -13.18 -7.57 5.50
C MET A 259 -14.57 -8.13 5.80
N GLY A 260 -15.45 -7.27 6.29
CA GLY A 260 -16.82 -7.65 6.69
C GLY A 260 -16.96 -8.03 8.16
N VAL A 261 -15.92 -7.79 8.99
CA VAL A 261 -16.06 -7.81 10.44
C VAL A 261 -17.20 -6.87 10.87
N PRO A 262 -18.14 -7.27 11.74
CA PRO A 262 -19.19 -6.39 12.20
C PRO A 262 -18.64 -5.16 12.92
N LEU A 263 -19.20 -3.98 12.64
CA LEU A 263 -18.80 -2.75 13.34
C LEU A 263 -18.94 -2.87 14.86
N LYS A 264 -19.97 -3.59 15.32
CA LYS A 264 -20.19 -3.89 16.74
C LYS A 264 -18.97 -4.61 17.34
N ASP A 265 -18.42 -5.61 16.65
CA ASP A 265 -17.26 -6.37 17.14
C ASP A 265 -16.01 -5.50 17.20
N LEU A 266 -15.80 -4.61 16.20
CA LEU A 266 -14.71 -3.66 16.21
C LEU A 266 -14.83 -2.71 17.41
N ILE A 267 -16.03 -2.28 17.71
CA ILE A 267 -16.32 -1.34 18.78
C ILE A 267 -16.23 -2.02 20.14
N GLU A 268 -17.01 -3.05 20.40
CA GLU A 268 -17.22 -3.64 21.73
C GLU A 268 -16.12 -4.62 22.15
N THR A 269 -15.56 -5.37 21.17
CA THR A 269 -14.60 -6.43 21.47
C THR A 269 -13.15 -5.99 21.33
N LEU A 270 -12.84 -5.18 20.32
CA LEU A 270 -11.46 -4.80 20.00
C LEU A 270 -11.07 -3.47 20.63
N SER A 271 -11.99 -2.53 20.77
CA SER A 271 -11.70 -1.22 21.35
C SER A 271 -12.15 -1.08 22.82
N LEU A 272 -12.85 -2.07 23.38
CA LEU A 272 -13.33 -2.09 24.77
C LEU A 272 -14.15 -0.83 25.10
N ILE A 273 -15.20 -0.55 24.33
CA ILE A 273 -16.00 0.67 24.49
C ILE A 273 -16.99 0.61 25.63
N HIS A 274 -17.06 1.75 26.37
CA HIS A 274 -18.33 2.28 26.84
C HIS A 274 -18.80 3.34 25.83
N ILE A 275 -19.81 3.06 25.04
CA ILE A 275 -20.54 4.08 24.28
C ILE A 275 -21.24 4.93 25.34
N SER A 276 -20.74 6.15 25.58
CA SER A 276 -21.58 7.17 26.22
C SER A 276 -22.74 7.43 25.25
N GLU A 277 -23.98 7.36 25.75
CA GLU A 277 -25.17 7.67 24.97
C GLU A 277 -24.97 8.98 24.20
N PRO A 278 -25.47 9.08 22.95
CA PRO A 278 -25.42 10.33 22.23
C PRO A 278 -26.06 11.40 23.09
N THR A 279 -25.32 12.45 23.38
CA THR A 279 -25.82 13.61 24.12
C THR A 279 -27.07 14.11 23.36
N ARG A 280 -28.25 13.86 23.86
CA ARG A 280 -29.48 14.51 23.36
C ARG A 280 -29.20 16.01 23.44
N LEU A 281 -29.13 16.66 22.32
CA LEU A 281 -29.27 18.10 22.25
C LEU A 281 -30.67 18.39 22.76
N THR A 282 -30.77 18.79 24.03
CA THR A 282 -31.98 19.38 24.58
C THR A 282 -32.13 20.69 23.88
N SER A 283 -33.12 20.75 23.00
CA SER A 283 -33.65 21.97 22.40
C SER A 283 -34.17 22.92 23.46
#